data_c32aebe109a00bd292f06873bd88709e
#
_entry.id   c32aebe109a00bd292f06873bd88709e
#
_cell.length_a   1.000
_cell.length_b   1.000
_cell.length_c   1.000
_cell.angle_alpha   90.00
_cell.angle_beta   90.00
_cell.angle_gamma   90.00
#
_symmetry.space_group_name_H-M   'P 1'
#
loop_
_entity.id
_entity.type
_entity.pdbx_description
1 polymer ?
#
loop_
_entity_poly.entity_id
_entity_poly.type
_entity_poly.pdbx_seq_one_letter_code
_entity_poly.pdbx_strand_id
1 'polypeptide(L)'
;MIEANPRASRTVPFVSKATGVQLAKAAVMIGLGKSIAELKAEGHLPNSMDGASLPQNTAIAVKAAVLPFSRFRTPEGVVVDSLLSPEMRSTGEVMGLDTHYDTAFAKAQAGAGSPLPTEGKVFVSVANHDKRNVIIYAKMLEQLGFEIVSTGGTADVLRRNGVNST
;
A
#
# COMPACT_ATOMS: atom_id res chain seq x y z
N MET A 1 -12.33 4.29 -14.50
CA MET A 1 -11.03 4.19 -15.22
C MET A 1 -10.60 5.61 -15.56
N ILE A 2 -9.38 6.00 -15.21
CA ILE A 2 -8.86 7.36 -15.47
C ILE A 2 -8.11 7.35 -16.81
N GLU A 3 -7.24 6.35 -17.03
CA GLU A 3 -6.52 6.17 -18.29
C GLU A 3 -6.19 4.69 -18.53
N ALA A 4 -5.89 4.34 -19.76
CA ALA A 4 -5.33 3.05 -20.16
C ALA A 4 -4.03 3.27 -20.94
N ASN A 5 -2.94 2.68 -20.47
CA ASN A 5 -1.62 2.80 -21.12
C ASN A 5 -1.36 1.58 -22.00
N PRO A 6 -1.43 1.68 -23.34
CA PRO A 6 -1.21 0.56 -24.26
C PRO A 6 0.29 0.26 -24.43
N ARG A 7 0.97 -0.06 -23.38
CA ARG A 7 2.40 -0.35 -23.31
C ARG A 7 2.71 -1.32 -22.19
N ALA A 8 3.89 -1.92 -22.20
CA ALA A 8 4.40 -2.65 -21.05
C ALA A 8 4.45 -1.74 -19.81
N SER A 9 3.97 -2.23 -18.68
CA SER A 9 3.90 -1.49 -17.44
C SER A 9 4.54 -2.24 -16.28
N ARG A 10 4.93 -1.53 -15.22
CA ARG A 10 5.43 -2.15 -13.98
C ARG A 10 4.36 -2.99 -13.25
N THR A 11 3.09 -2.83 -13.61
CA THR A 11 1.99 -3.64 -13.06
C THR A 11 2.10 -5.09 -13.51
N VAL A 12 2.62 -5.37 -14.70
CA VAL A 12 2.80 -6.76 -15.20
C VAL A 12 3.68 -7.60 -14.26
N PRO A 13 4.92 -7.21 -13.90
CA PRO A 13 5.72 -7.98 -12.94
C PRO A 13 5.09 -8.01 -11.54
N PHE A 14 4.38 -6.97 -11.11
CA PHE A 14 3.66 -6.97 -9.84
C PHE A 14 2.57 -8.06 -9.83
N VAL A 15 1.70 -8.09 -10.83
CA VAL A 15 0.63 -9.08 -10.93
C VAL A 15 1.21 -10.49 -11.09
N SER A 16 2.27 -10.65 -11.91
CA SER A 16 2.96 -11.92 -12.07
C SER A 16 3.45 -12.49 -10.75
N LYS A 17 4.06 -11.66 -9.90
CA LYS A 17 4.52 -12.08 -8.56
C LYS A 17 3.36 -12.37 -7.61
N ALA A 18 2.32 -11.53 -7.63
CA ALA A 18 1.15 -11.68 -6.77
C ALA A 18 0.37 -12.97 -7.06
N THR A 19 0.27 -13.35 -8.34
CA THR A 19 -0.52 -14.50 -8.80
C THR A 19 0.29 -15.76 -9.05
N GLY A 20 1.62 -15.65 -9.13
CA GLY A 20 2.51 -16.74 -9.54
C GLY A 20 2.50 -17.02 -11.06
N VAL A 21 1.76 -16.24 -11.85
CA VAL A 21 1.62 -16.43 -13.29
C VAL A 21 2.66 -15.63 -14.06
N GLN A 22 3.39 -16.26 -14.97
CA GLN A 22 4.44 -15.61 -15.77
C GLN A 22 3.84 -14.81 -16.95
N LEU A 23 3.17 -13.69 -16.66
CA LEU A 23 2.42 -12.93 -17.66
C LEU A 23 3.28 -12.43 -18.82
N ALA A 24 4.51 -12.02 -18.60
CA ALA A 24 5.41 -11.59 -19.66
C ALA A 24 5.74 -12.71 -20.63
N LYS A 25 5.98 -13.93 -20.12
CA LYS A 25 6.19 -15.13 -20.94
C LYS A 25 4.95 -15.47 -21.75
N ALA A 26 3.78 -15.43 -21.13
CA ALA A 26 2.51 -15.66 -21.82
C ALA A 26 2.27 -14.64 -22.94
N ALA A 27 2.54 -13.36 -22.69
CA ALA A 27 2.41 -12.30 -23.68
C ALA A 27 3.32 -12.53 -24.92
N VAL A 28 4.57 -12.94 -24.70
CA VAL A 28 5.49 -13.28 -25.79
C VAL A 28 4.96 -14.46 -26.62
N MET A 29 4.49 -15.51 -25.98
CA MET A 29 3.92 -16.68 -26.67
C MET A 29 2.69 -16.33 -27.51
N ILE A 30 1.81 -15.47 -26.98
CA ILE A 30 0.66 -14.95 -27.73
C ILE A 30 1.13 -14.13 -28.92
N GLY A 31 2.15 -13.28 -28.76
CA GLY A 31 2.75 -12.54 -29.86
C GLY A 31 3.37 -13.43 -30.96
N LEU A 32 3.78 -14.65 -30.61
CA LEU A 32 4.27 -15.67 -31.54
C LEU A 32 3.14 -16.53 -32.13
N GLY A 33 1.87 -16.22 -31.85
CA GLY A 33 0.71 -16.85 -32.45
C GLY A 33 0.02 -17.94 -31.60
N LYS A 34 0.47 -18.19 -30.35
CA LYS A 34 -0.23 -19.11 -29.46
C LYS A 34 -1.52 -18.50 -28.96
N SER A 35 -2.56 -19.31 -28.89
CA SER A 35 -3.85 -18.96 -28.28
C SER A 35 -3.79 -19.11 -26.76
N ILE A 36 -4.71 -18.43 -26.05
CA ILE A 36 -4.89 -18.58 -24.61
C ILE A 36 -5.23 -20.03 -24.23
N ALA A 37 -6.00 -20.72 -25.07
CA ALA A 37 -6.36 -22.13 -24.84
C ALA A 37 -5.13 -23.04 -24.85
N GLU A 38 -4.21 -22.85 -25.81
CA GLU A 38 -2.95 -23.61 -25.86
C GLU A 38 -2.07 -23.31 -24.65
N LEU A 39 -1.97 -22.03 -24.22
CA LEU A 39 -1.20 -21.66 -23.02
C LEU A 39 -1.78 -22.29 -21.75
N LYS A 40 -3.09 -22.43 -21.64
CA LYS A 40 -3.75 -23.15 -20.54
C LYS A 40 -3.45 -24.64 -20.62
N ALA A 41 -3.57 -25.26 -21.78
CA ALA A 41 -3.26 -26.68 -21.97
C ALA A 41 -1.80 -27.03 -21.66
N GLU A 42 -0.87 -26.12 -21.97
CA GLU A 42 0.56 -26.26 -21.69
C GLU A 42 0.95 -25.89 -20.24
N GLY A 43 -0.01 -25.45 -19.41
CA GLY A 43 0.22 -25.06 -18.01
C GLY A 43 0.90 -23.71 -17.80
N HIS A 44 0.98 -22.87 -18.82
CA HIS A 44 1.51 -21.51 -18.72
C HIS A 44 0.51 -20.51 -18.11
N LEU A 45 -0.77 -20.82 -18.22
CA LEU A 45 -1.87 -20.07 -17.58
C LEU A 45 -2.74 -21.04 -16.77
N PRO A 46 -3.26 -20.62 -15.61
CA PRO A 46 -4.19 -21.43 -14.83
C PRO A 46 -5.49 -21.69 -15.59
N ASN A 47 -6.00 -22.92 -15.55
CA ASN A 47 -7.26 -23.28 -16.19
C ASN A 47 -8.48 -22.57 -15.59
N SER A 48 -8.40 -22.25 -14.29
CA SER A 48 -9.48 -21.59 -13.54
C SER A 48 -9.57 -20.06 -13.78
N MET A 49 -8.59 -19.46 -14.47
CA MET A 49 -8.63 -18.02 -14.72
C MET A 49 -9.48 -17.73 -15.96
N ASP A 50 -10.64 -17.17 -15.71
CA ASP A 50 -11.55 -16.61 -16.73
C ASP A 50 -11.35 -15.10 -16.96
N GLY A 51 -10.46 -14.47 -16.17
CA GLY A 51 -10.21 -13.03 -16.17
C GLY A 51 -11.18 -12.21 -15.31
N ALA A 52 -12.18 -12.85 -14.68
CA ALA A 52 -13.21 -12.14 -13.91
C ALA A 52 -12.83 -11.95 -12.44
N SER A 53 -12.26 -12.97 -11.79
CA SER A 53 -11.92 -12.91 -10.37
C SER A 53 -10.72 -13.78 -10.00
N LEU A 54 -10.05 -13.44 -8.92
CA LEU A 54 -9.05 -14.31 -8.30
C LEU A 54 -9.73 -15.31 -7.36
N PRO A 55 -9.15 -16.51 -7.14
CA PRO A 55 -9.64 -17.44 -6.14
C PRO A 55 -9.74 -16.78 -4.76
N GLN A 56 -10.74 -17.15 -3.95
CA GLN A 56 -11.00 -16.55 -2.64
C GLN A 56 -9.82 -16.62 -1.67
N ASN A 57 -8.96 -17.62 -1.80
CA ASN A 57 -7.79 -17.81 -0.94
C ASN A 57 -6.50 -17.21 -1.55
N THR A 58 -6.62 -16.38 -2.58
CA THR A 58 -5.45 -15.69 -3.15
C THR A 58 -4.89 -14.71 -2.13
N ALA A 59 -3.57 -14.72 -1.94
CA ALA A 59 -2.91 -13.76 -1.07
C ALA A 59 -3.17 -12.31 -1.53
N ILE A 60 -3.30 -11.43 -0.55
CA ILE A 60 -3.48 -10.00 -0.77
C ILE A 60 -2.12 -9.38 -1.08
N ALA A 61 -2.02 -8.71 -2.21
CA ALA A 61 -0.82 -8.00 -2.63
C ALA A 61 -1.03 -6.48 -2.53
N VAL A 62 -0.22 -5.82 -1.73
CA VAL A 62 -0.20 -4.36 -1.58
C VAL A 62 1.02 -3.80 -2.28
N LYS A 63 0.81 -2.85 -3.19
CA LYS A 63 1.87 -2.12 -3.87
C LYS A 63 2.07 -0.76 -3.21
N ALA A 64 3.30 -0.46 -2.78
CA ALA A 64 3.70 0.83 -2.26
C ALA A 64 4.80 1.46 -3.12
N ALA A 65 4.73 2.78 -3.32
CA ALA A 65 5.78 3.54 -3.98
C ALA A 65 6.94 3.77 -3.02
N VAL A 66 8.17 3.69 -3.55
CA VAL A 66 9.36 4.11 -2.82
C VAL A 66 9.59 5.60 -3.06
N LEU A 67 9.47 6.39 -2.00
CA LEU A 67 9.62 7.84 -2.02
C LEU A 67 10.84 8.26 -1.16
N PRO A 68 12.05 8.27 -1.74
CA PRO A 68 13.29 8.47 -0.97
C PRO A 68 13.55 9.95 -0.68
N PHE A 69 12.62 10.66 -0.05
CA PHE A 69 12.73 12.09 0.25
C PHE A 69 14.00 12.44 1.04
N SER A 70 14.46 11.53 1.91
CA SER A 70 15.72 11.73 2.65
C SER A 70 16.97 11.87 1.76
N ARG A 71 16.89 11.42 0.50
CA ARG A 71 17.95 11.55 -0.50
C ARG A 71 17.87 12.86 -1.29
N PHE A 72 16.69 13.48 -1.31
CA PHE A 72 16.52 14.77 -1.98
C PHE A 72 16.91 15.89 -1.01
N ARG A 73 18.07 16.45 -1.22
CA ARG A 73 18.63 17.53 -0.40
C ARG A 73 19.01 18.70 -1.27
N THR A 74 18.88 19.91 -0.73
CA THR A 74 19.47 21.10 -1.34
C THR A 74 21.00 21.04 -1.24
N PRO A 75 21.74 21.87 -1.98
CA PRO A 75 23.20 21.99 -1.82
C PRO A 75 23.65 22.23 -0.37
N GLU A 76 22.80 22.91 0.42
CA GLU A 76 23.01 23.21 1.84
C GLU A 76 22.67 22.02 2.76
N GLY A 77 22.22 20.90 2.22
CA GLY A 77 21.92 19.67 2.95
C GLY A 77 20.51 19.60 3.56
N VAL A 78 19.66 20.59 3.31
CA VAL A 78 18.27 20.61 3.79
C VAL A 78 17.45 19.59 2.99
N VAL A 79 16.63 18.78 3.67
CA VAL A 79 15.72 17.83 3.01
C VAL A 79 14.63 18.61 2.28
N VAL A 80 14.44 18.28 1.01
CA VAL A 80 13.40 18.89 0.15
C VAL A 80 12.02 18.52 0.70
N ASP A 81 11.06 19.44 0.59
CA ASP A 81 9.67 19.24 1.00
C ASP A 81 9.09 17.95 0.38
N SER A 82 8.39 17.20 1.20
CA SER A 82 7.71 15.96 0.83
C SER A 82 6.35 16.18 0.15
N LEU A 83 5.97 17.43 -0.13
CA LEU A 83 4.75 17.71 -0.87
C LEU A 83 4.78 17.05 -2.25
N LEU A 84 3.76 16.26 -2.51
CA LEU A 84 3.57 15.62 -3.81
C LEU A 84 2.96 16.61 -4.80
N SER A 85 3.50 16.60 -6.01
CA SER A 85 3.01 17.36 -7.17
C SER A 85 2.60 16.37 -8.27
N PRO A 86 2.07 16.85 -9.42
CA PRO A 86 1.80 15.98 -10.57
C PRO A 86 3.02 15.23 -11.10
N GLU A 87 4.21 15.69 -10.78
CA GLU A 87 5.46 15.06 -11.18
C GLU A 87 5.74 13.80 -10.36
N MET A 88 6.24 12.76 -11.03
CA MET A 88 6.61 11.51 -10.38
C MET A 88 7.84 11.71 -9.49
N ARG A 89 7.70 11.42 -8.19
CA ARG A 89 8.79 11.48 -7.19
C ARG A 89 9.28 10.09 -6.78
N SER A 90 8.56 9.04 -7.15
CA SER A 90 8.94 7.67 -6.79
C SER A 90 10.13 7.18 -7.61
N THR A 91 11.04 6.45 -6.95
CA THR A 91 12.21 5.80 -7.57
C THR A 91 12.02 4.31 -7.80
N GLY A 92 10.96 3.73 -7.27
CA GLY A 92 10.67 2.31 -7.38
C GLY A 92 9.32 1.96 -6.75
N GLU A 93 9.03 0.67 -6.74
CA GLU A 93 7.83 0.09 -6.17
C GLU A 93 8.20 -1.18 -5.41
N VAL A 94 7.51 -1.44 -4.31
CA VAL A 94 7.65 -2.64 -3.49
C VAL A 94 6.31 -3.34 -3.36
N MET A 95 6.34 -4.62 -3.01
CA MET A 95 5.15 -5.43 -2.78
C MET A 95 5.19 -6.03 -1.38
N GLY A 96 4.11 -5.83 -0.63
CA GLY A 96 3.79 -6.62 0.54
C GLY A 96 2.80 -7.73 0.14
N LEU A 97 3.04 -8.96 0.55
CA LEU A 97 2.19 -10.11 0.26
C LEU A 97 1.85 -10.84 1.55
N ASP A 98 0.55 -11.03 1.81
CA ASP A 98 0.05 -11.78 2.96
C ASP A 98 -1.39 -12.26 2.73
N THR A 99 -1.87 -13.13 3.60
CA THR A 99 -3.29 -13.53 3.63
C THR A 99 -4.19 -12.47 4.28
N HIS A 100 -3.61 -11.54 5.05
CA HIS A 100 -4.29 -10.44 5.71
C HIS A 100 -3.82 -9.10 5.14
N TYR A 101 -4.77 -8.20 4.89
CA TYR A 101 -4.49 -6.89 4.29
C TYR A 101 -3.56 -6.03 5.14
N ASP A 102 -3.80 -5.94 6.43
CA ASP A 102 -3.01 -5.17 7.39
C ASP A 102 -1.54 -5.60 7.41
N THR A 103 -1.31 -6.91 7.42
CA THR A 103 0.04 -7.47 7.36
C THR A 103 0.70 -7.22 6.00
N ALA A 104 -0.03 -7.40 4.90
CA ALA A 104 0.47 -7.09 3.56
C ALA A 104 0.83 -5.58 3.43
N PHE A 105 0.00 -4.71 4.00
CA PHE A 105 0.25 -3.27 4.04
C PHE A 105 1.50 -2.93 4.85
N ALA A 106 1.63 -3.48 6.07
CA ALA A 106 2.81 -3.27 6.92
C ALA A 106 4.11 -3.74 6.24
N LYS A 107 4.09 -4.90 5.57
CA LYS A 107 5.22 -5.40 4.77
C LYS A 107 5.57 -4.45 3.62
N ALA A 108 4.56 -3.92 2.92
CA ALA A 108 4.79 -2.96 1.84
C ALA A 108 5.41 -1.65 2.35
N GLN A 109 4.95 -1.12 3.48
CA GLN A 109 5.50 0.08 4.10
C GLN A 109 6.96 -0.15 4.55
N ALA A 110 7.24 -1.26 5.21
CA ALA A 110 8.61 -1.63 5.61
C ALA A 110 9.53 -1.76 4.39
N GLY A 111 9.07 -2.42 3.33
CA GLY A 111 9.82 -2.53 2.06
C GLY A 111 10.04 -1.20 1.36
N ALA A 112 9.13 -0.24 1.51
CA ALA A 112 9.29 1.13 0.98
C ALA A 112 10.24 2.01 1.82
N GLY A 113 10.78 1.49 2.92
CA GLY A 113 11.67 2.24 3.82
C GLY A 113 10.94 3.12 4.83
N SER A 114 9.65 2.91 5.03
CA SER A 114 8.80 3.63 5.97
C SER A 114 8.04 2.64 6.86
N PRO A 115 8.74 1.84 7.69
CA PRO A 115 8.09 0.90 8.59
C PRO A 115 7.11 1.62 9.52
N LEU A 116 6.00 0.96 9.83
CA LEU A 116 5.07 1.50 10.81
C LEU A 116 5.74 1.60 12.17
N PRO A 117 5.62 2.72 12.89
CA PRO A 117 6.18 2.86 14.23
C PRO A 117 5.49 1.89 15.19
N THR A 118 6.25 1.35 16.13
CA THR A 118 5.78 0.44 17.18
C THR A 118 5.72 1.11 18.56
N GLU A 119 6.23 2.34 18.67
CA GLU A 119 6.28 3.15 19.91
C GLU A 119 6.32 4.64 19.58
N GLY A 120 6.09 5.47 20.56
CA GLY A 120 6.23 6.92 20.44
C GLY A 120 4.91 7.67 20.61
N LYS A 121 4.84 8.87 20.01
CA LYS A 121 3.67 9.75 20.10
C LYS A 121 2.87 9.74 18.79
N VAL A 122 1.55 9.68 18.91
CA VAL A 122 0.63 9.77 17.79
C VAL A 122 -0.16 11.07 17.89
N PHE A 123 -0.01 11.93 16.90
CA PHE A 123 -0.82 13.13 16.78
C PHE A 123 -2.17 12.81 16.12
N VAL A 124 -3.26 13.11 16.84
CA VAL A 124 -4.62 12.85 16.39
C VAL A 124 -5.39 14.17 16.27
N SER A 125 -5.76 14.54 15.07
CA SER A 125 -6.60 15.71 14.79
C SER A 125 -7.58 15.39 13.68
N VAL A 126 -8.88 15.52 13.95
CA VAL A 126 -9.95 15.15 13.03
C VAL A 126 -11.05 16.20 12.95
N ALA A 127 -11.79 16.20 11.85
CA ALA A 127 -12.97 17.02 11.67
C ALA A 127 -14.08 16.65 12.66
N ASN A 128 -15.02 17.56 12.90
CA ASN A 128 -16.08 17.35 13.89
C ASN A 128 -16.90 16.08 13.65
N HIS A 129 -17.17 15.75 12.39
CA HIS A 129 -17.97 14.56 12.04
C HIS A 129 -17.24 13.24 12.28
N ASP A 130 -15.89 13.25 12.36
CA ASP A 130 -15.06 12.06 12.59
C ASP A 130 -14.71 11.83 14.06
N LYS A 131 -14.96 12.81 14.94
CA LYS A 131 -14.58 12.75 16.36
C LYS A 131 -15.13 11.53 17.08
N ARG A 132 -16.32 11.06 16.69
CA ARG A 132 -16.93 9.87 17.27
C ARG A 132 -16.20 8.59 16.88
N ASN A 133 -15.80 8.50 15.64
CA ASN A 133 -15.16 7.31 15.08
C ASN A 133 -13.70 7.18 15.55
N VAL A 134 -12.99 8.30 15.73
CA VAL A 134 -11.58 8.28 16.11
C VAL A 134 -11.33 7.76 17.53
N ILE A 135 -12.33 7.79 18.41
CA ILE A 135 -12.22 7.33 19.81
C ILE A 135 -11.76 5.88 19.87
N ILE A 136 -12.30 5.02 19.03
CA ILE A 136 -11.96 3.58 19.01
C ILE A 136 -10.50 3.41 18.65
N TYR A 137 -10.03 4.08 17.61
CA TYR A 137 -8.64 4.01 17.15
C TYR A 137 -7.66 4.60 18.16
N ALA A 138 -8.02 5.72 18.80
CA ALA A 138 -7.19 6.32 19.84
C ALA A 138 -7.04 5.40 21.06
N LYS A 139 -8.09 4.71 21.48
CA LYS A 139 -8.01 3.70 22.54
C LYS A 139 -7.11 2.52 22.16
N MET A 140 -7.23 2.04 20.94
CA MET A 140 -6.38 0.95 20.44
C MET A 140 -4.90 1.37 20.44
N LEU A 141 -4.60 2.58 19.98
CA LEU A 141 -3.24 3.13 19.99
C LEU A 141 -2.68 3.27 21.42
N GLU A 142 -3.50 3.77 22.35
CA GLU A 142 -3.13 3.86 23.77
C GLU A 142 -2.85 2.46 24.37
N GLN A 143 -3.68 1.48 24.05
CA GLN A 143 -3.47 0.08 24.46
C GLN A 143 -2.19 -0.54 23.89
N LEU A 144 -1.78 -0.11 22.70
CA LEU A 144 -0.50 -0.48 22.08
C LEU A 144 0.71 0.26 22.68
N GLY A 145 0.49 1.18 23.64
CA GLY A 145 1.55 1.90 24.31
C GLY A 145 1.94 3.24 23.69
N PHE A 146 1.18 3.73 22.70
CA PHE A 146 1.43 5.06 22.14
C PHE A 146 0.89 6.16 23.05
N GLU A 147 1.64 7.26 23.13
CA GLU A 147 1.18 8.51 23.74
C GLU A 147 0.35 9.31 22.73
N ILE A 148 -0.87 9.69 23.10
CA ILE A 148 -1.78 10.43 22.23
C ILE A 148 -1.61 11.93 22.45
N VAL A 149 -1.30 12.66 21.39
CA VAL A 149 -1.24 14.13 21.34
C VAL A 149 -2.35 14.62 20.43
N SER A 150 -3.10 15.64 20.82
CA SER A 150 -4.27 16.07 20.06
C SER A 150 -4.52 17.58 20.13
N THR A 151 -5.23 18.11 19.14
CA THR A 151 -5.70 19.51 19.15
C THR A 151 -6.97 19.67 19.97
N GLY A 152 -7.14 20.82 20.59
CA GLY A 152 -8.18 21.20 21.55
C GLY A 152 -9.51 20.47 21.45
N GLY A 153 -10.27 20.68 20.38
CA GLY A 153 -11.59 20.05 20.25
C GLY A 153 -11.58 18.54 20.05
N THR A 154 -10.52 17.96 19.49
CA THR A 154 -10.36 16.50 19.40
C THR A 154 -9.89 15.94 20.76
N ALA A 155 -8.94 16.62 21.44
CA ALA A 155 -8.46 16.27 22.76
C ALA A 155 -9.60 16.21 23.79
N ASP A 156 -10.51 17.20 23.78
CA ASP A 156 -11.65 17.24 24.68
C ASP A 156 -12.57 16.03 24.50
N VAL A 157 -12.83 15.63 23.26
CA VAL A 157 -13.65 14.43 22.99
C VAL A 157 -12.93 13.16 23.41
N LEU A 158 -11.65 13.03 23.16
CA LEU A 158 -10.84 11.88 23.56
C LEU A 158 -10.81 11.73 25.08
N ARG A 159 -10.50 12.81 25.83
CA ARG A 159 -10.47 12.81 27.31
C ARG A 159 -11.81 12.48 27.92
N ARG A 160 -12.93 13.03 27.40
CA ARG A 160 -14.29 12.71 27.86
C ARG A 160 -14.66 11.24 27.64
N ASN A 161 -14.00 10.55 26.74
CA ASN A 161 -14.20 9.13 26.46
C ASN A 161 -13.11 8.22 27.05
N GLY A 162 -12.31 8.74 27.98
CA GLY A 162 -11.34 7.96 28.74
C GLY A 162 -10.04 7.65 27.99
N VAL A 163 -9.68 8.44 26.98
CA VAL A 163 -8.36 8.39 26.33
C VAL A 163 -7.48 9.49 26.92
N ASN A 164 -6.30 9.13 27.42
CA ASN A 164 -5.32 10.11 27.88
C ASN A 164 -4.73 10.83 26.65
N SER A 165 -4.96 12.13 26.55
CA SER A 165 -4.40 12.92 25.47
C SER A 165 -3.85 14.27 25.98
N THR A 166 -2.66 14.62 25.56
CA THR A 166 -2.00 15.89 25.81
C THR A 166 -2.13 16.84 24.63
#